data_1d954b78cc0381597813d5bc4e23db7f
#
_entry.id   1d954b78cc0381597813d5bc4e23db7f
#
_cell.length_a   1.000
_cell.length_b   1.000
_cell.length_c   1.000
_cell.angle_alpha   90.00
_cell.angle_beta   90.00
_cell.angle_gamma   90.00
#
_symmetry.space_group_name_H-M   'P 1'
#
loop_
_entity.id
_entity.type
_entity.pdbx_description
1 polymer ?
#
loop_
_entity_poly.entity_id
_entity_poly.type
_entity_poly.pdbx_seq_one_letter_code
_entity_poly.pdbx_strand_id
1 'polypeptide(L)'
;QCKNQKSIANSNGSMSGSAFFVSNKGHLITNYHVVENCSTNPKIYYKDKEIVAKLIAQDKYLDLALLKTDVSKNNFLRISDKPSSKLQKIIAAGYPFGKYLSDDLKFTSGIISSLKGLNDDSTRMQIDAALNPGNSGGPVVDEETGNVLGVAVSGLSKSKTEAINYAIKGILLKSFLLSNQVELRENKNKISRDKVAKNLEETTLYIFCN
;
A
#
# COMPACT_ATOMS: atom_id res chain seq x y z
N GLN A 1 30.24 -21.95 15.93
CA GLN A 1 30.28 -21.84 14.46
C GLN A 1 28.90 -21.29 13.99
N CYS A 2 28.80 -19.96 13.88
CA CYS A 2 27.63 -19.33 13.28
C CYS A 2 27.76 -19.42 11.77
N LYS A 3 26.90 -20.21 11.14
CA LYS A 3 26.76 -20.26 9.68
C LYS A 3 26.05 -19.00 9.19
N ASN A 4 26.72 -18.31 8.28
CA ASN A 4 26.21 -17.18 7.50
C ASN A 4 24.80 -17.45 6.99
N GLN A 5 23.81 -16.69 7.47
CA GLN A 5 22.56 -16.51 6.76
C GLN A 5 22.82 -15.60 5.56
N LYS A 6 23.03 -16.20 4.41
CA LYS A 6 22.97 -15.52 3.11
C LYS A 6 21.59 -14.89 2.99
N SER A 7 21.54 -13.57 2.81
CA SER A 7 20.37 -12.87 2.31
C SER A 7 19.88 -13.57 1.06
N ILE A 8 18.66 -14.07 1.08
CA ILE A 8 17.98 -14.61 -0.12
C ILE A 8 17.57 -13.38 -0.95
N ALA A 9 18.52 -12.85 -1.69
CA ALA A 9 18.23 -12.02 -2.84
C ALA A 9 17.92 -13.00 -3.98
N ASN A 10 16.69 -13.02 -4.45
CA ASN A 10 16.35 -13.74 -5.67
C ASN A 10 17.21 -13.18 -6.81
N SER A 11 17.90 -14.07 -7.50
CA SER A 11 18.86 -13.82 -8.57
C SER A 11 18.25 -13.34 -9.90
N ASN A 12 17.01 -12.88 -9.90
CA ASN A 12 16.40 -12.13 -10.99
C ASN A 12 15.70 -10.94 -10.35
N GLY A 13 16.14 -9.72 -10.59
CA GLY A 13 15.69 -8.48 -9.96
C GLY A 13 14.19 -8.14 -10.06
N SER A 14 13.33 -9.13 -9.83
CA SER A 14 11.89 -9.02 -9.80
C SER A 14 11.47 -8.30 -8.51
N MET A 15 11.01 -7.06 -8.64
CA MET A 15 10.43 -6.30 -7.54
C MET A 15 8.96 -6.66 -7.38
N SER A 16 8.50 -6.76 -6.14
CA SER A 16 7.11 -7.04 -5.83
C SER A 16 6.65 -6.26 -4.61
N GLY A 17 5.35 -6.09 -4.50
CA GLY A 17 4.72 -5.35 -3.41
C GLY A 17 3.21 -5.56 -3.37
N SER A 18 2.54 -4.57 -2.81
CA SER A 18 1.09 -4.51 -2.72
C SER A 18 0.55 -3.34 -3.54
N ALA A 19 -0.68 -3.46 -3.99
CA ALA A 19 -1.43 -2.40 -4.65
C ALA A 19 -2.89 -2.47 -4.22
N PHE A 20 -3.67 -1.41 -4.42
CA PHE A 20 -5.09 -1.43 -4.10
C PHE A 20 -5.93 -0.59 -5.07
N PHE A 21 -7.16 -1.02 -5.29
CA PHE A 21 -8.11 -0.30 -6.14
C PHE A 21 -8.63 0.97 -5.45
N VAL A 22 -8.62 2.10 -6.19
CA VAL A 22 -9.10 3.42 -5.73
C VAL A 22 -10.28 3.95 -6.55
N SER A 23 -10.73 3.23 -7.56
CA SER A 23 -11.91 3.59 -8.35
C SER A 23 -12.59 2.36 -8.95
N ASN A 24 -13.85 2.52 -9.35
CA ASN A 24 -14.60 1.50 -10.09
C ASN A 24 -14.11 1.32 -11.53
N LYS A 25 -13.28 2.22 -12.03
CA LYS A 25 -12.71 2.19 -13.38
C LYS A 25 -11.40 1.39 -13.47
N GLY A 26 -11.00 0.71 -12.39
CA GLY A 26 -9.79 -0.13 -12.36
C GLY A 26 -8.48 0.63 -12.14
N HIS A 27 -8.53 1.82 -11.51
CA HIS A 27 -7.34 2.53 -11.06
C HIS A 27 -6.78 1.87 -9.79
N LEU A 28 -5.45 1.71 -9.77
CA LEU A 28 -4.69 1.13 -8.66
C LEU A 28 -3.63 2.10 -8.19
N ILE A 29 -3.35 2.06 -6.90
CA ILE A 29 -2.21 2.73 -6.27
C ILE A 29 -1.22 1.69 -5.77
N THR A 30 0.06 1.98 -5.94
CA THR A 30 1.20 1.32 -5.32
C THR A 30 2.33 2.34 -5.07
N ASN A 31 3.46 1.91 -4.49
CA ASN A 31 4.65 2.76 -4.43
C ASN A 31 5.37 2.82 -5.77
N TYR A 32 6.03 3.97 -6.03
CA TYR A 32 6.88 4.15 -7.20
C TYR A 32 8.02 3.12 -7.22
N HIS A 33 8.74 2.94 -6.09
CA HIS A 33 9.87 2.03 -6.02
C HIS A 33 9.50 0.56 -6.31
N VAL A 34 8.21 0.17 -6.17
CA VAL A 34 7.74 -1.19 -6.51
C VAL A 34 7.71 -1.40 -8.02
N VAL A 35 7.55 -0.34 -8.81
CA VAL A 35 7.37 -0.42 -10.27
C VAL A 35 8.47 0.26 -11.09
N GLU A 36 9.39 0.99 -10.45
CA GLU A 36 10.39 1.81 -11.14
C GLU A 36 11.35 1.02 -12.05
N ASN A 37 11.65 -0.22 -11.67
CA ASN A 37 12.58 -1.08 -12.40
C ASN A 37 11.88 -2.16 -13.23
N CYS A 38 10.56 -2.05 -13.44
CA CYS A 38 9.84 -2.96 -14.33
C CYS A 38 10.29 -2.76 -15.77
N SER A 39 10.79 -3.79 -16.43
CA SER A 39 11.16 -3.76 -17.85
C SER A 39 9.94 -3.62 -18.77
N THR A 40 8.77 -4.03 -18.29
CA THR A 40 7.47 -3.94 -18.94
C THR A 40 6.43 -3.42 -17.94
N ASN A 41 5.17 -3.22 -18.37
CA ASN A 41 4.13 -2.90 -17.41
C ASN A 41 4.04 -3.95 -16.30
N PRO A 42 3.92 -3.55 -15.02
CA PRO A 42 3.75 -4.48 -13.92
C PRO A 42 2.48 -5.31 -14.07
N LYS A 43 2.45 -6.44 -13.40
CA LYS A 43 1.27 -7.31 -13.34
C LYS A 43 0.72 -7.35 -11.92
N ILE A 44 -0.58 -7.53 -11.82
CA ILE A 44 -1.28 -7.86 -10.58
C ILE A 44 -1.79 -9.28 -10.63
N TYR A 45 -1.90 -9.90 -9.47
CA TYR A 45 -2.56 -11.18 -9.34
C TYR A 45 -4.01 -10.95 -8.85
N TYR A 46 -4.98 -11.34 -9.68
CA TYR A 46 -6.39 -11.11 -9.40
C TYR A 46 -7.23 -12.31 -9.85
N LYS A 47 -7.97 -12.94 -8.91
CA LYS A 47 -8.81 -14.13 -9.17
C LYS A 47 -8.05 -15.21 -9.93
N ASP A 48 -6.91 -15.61 -9.40
CA ASP A 48 -6.03 -16.65 -9.95
C ASP A 48 -5.47 -16.37 -11.37
N LYS A 49 -5.49 -15.09 -11.78
CA LYS A 49 -4.96 -14.65 -13.08
C LYS A 49 -3.99 -13.50 -12.93
N GLU A 50 -2.96 -13.51 -13.78
CA GLU A 50 -2.10 -12.35 -13.97
C GLU A 50 -2.76 -11.36 -14.93
N ILE A 51 -2.87 -10.11 -14.49
CA ILE A 51 -3.45 -9.02 -15.26
C ILE A 51 -2.42 -7.90 -15.37
N VAL A 52 -2.21 -7.40 -16.58
CA VAL A 52 -1.34 -6.25 -16.82
C VAL A 52 -1.95 -4.99 -16.21
N ALA A 53 -1.15 -4.25 -15.47
CA ALA A 53 -1.50 -2.95 -14.89
C ALA A 53 -0.66 -1.87 -15.57
N LYS A 54 -1.27 -1.10 -16.47
CA LYS A 54 -0.58 -0.04 -17.23
C LYS A 54 -0.25 1.14 -16.31
N LEU A 55 1.01 1.59 -16.32
CA LEU A 55 1.43 2.80 -15.61
C LEU A 55 0.79 4.04 -16.27
N ILE A 56 0.06 4.83 -15.49
CA ILE A 56 -0.62 6.07 -15.92
C ILE A 56 0.14 7.30 -15.46
N ALA A 57 0.56 7.34 -14.20
CA ALA A 57 1.31 8.44 -13.61
C ALA A 57 2.18 7.93 -12.47
N GLN A 58 3.25 8.67 -12.19
CA GLN A 58 4.14 8.39 -11.07
C GLN A 58 4.67 9.67 -10.45
N ASP A 59 4.95 9.62 -9.17
CA ASP A 59 5.63 10.67 -8.43
C ASP A 59 6.76 10.02 -7.61
N LYS A 60 7.99 10.23 -8.07
CA LYS A 60 9.18 9.67 -7.43
C LYS A 60 9.44 10.28 -6.06
N TYR A 61 9.13 11.56 -5.88
CA TYR A 61 9.35 12.25 -4.60
C TYR A 61 8.40 11.77 -3.52
N LEU A 62 7.12 11.62 -3.86
CA LEU A 62 6.11 11.06 -2.96
C LEU A 62 6.18 9.54 -2.87
N ASP A 63 6.92 8.87 -3.76
CA ASP A 63 6.96 7.40 -3.88
C ASP A 63 5.58 6.80 -4.19
N LEU A 64 4.84 7.39 -5.14
CA LEU A 64 3.51 6.95 -5.58
C LEU A 64 3.51 6.59 -7.07
N ALA A 65 2.76 5.56 -7.42
CA ALA A 65 2.45 5.18 -8.80
C ALA A 65 0.96 4.89 -8.96
N LEU A 66 0.36 5.48 -10.00
CA LEU A 66 -1.01 5.25 -10.44
C LEU A 66 -1.01 4.30 -11.63
N LEU A 67 -1.70 3.20 -11.50
CA LEU A 67 -1.83 2.19 -12.52
C LEU A 67 -3.29 2.05 -12.98
N LYS A 68 -3.48 1.45 -14.14
CA LYS A 68 -4.78 1.18 -14.75
C LYS A 68 -4.87 -0.24 -15.26
N THR A 69 -5.95 -0.93 -14.91
CA THR A 69 -6.32 -2.24 -15.46
C THR A 69 -7.67 -2.16 -16.17
N ASP A 70 -7.99 -3.16 -16.98
CA ASP A 70 -9.31 -3.31 -17.61
C ASP A 70 -10.35 -3.93 -16.66
N VAL A 71 -9.97 -4.16 -15.40
CA VAL A 71 -10.87 -4.69 -14.38
C VAL A 71 -11.78 -3.59 -13.85
N SER A 72 -13.08 -3.70 -14.12
CA SER A 72 -14.09 -2.87 -13.46
C SER A 72 -14.45 -3.48 -12.10
N LYS A 73 -14.49 -2.64 -11.06
CA LYS A 73 -14.74 -3.06 -9.68
C LYS A 73 -15.89 -2.27 -9.08
N ASN A 74 -16.85 -2.98 -8.49
CA ASN A 74 -17.90 -2.33 -7.70
C ASN A 74 -17.38 -1.87 -6.33
N ASN A 75 -16.38 -2.58 -5.79
CA ASN A 75 -15.74 -2.25 -4.52
C ASN A 75 -14.31 -1.72 -4.75
N PHE A 76 -13.99 -0.60 -4.12
CA PHE A 76 -12.69 0.06 -4.13
C PHE A 76 -12.52 0.87 -2.84
N LEU A 77 -11.29 1.12 -2.43
CA LEU A 77 -11.00 1.89 -1.22
C LEU A 77 -11.22 3.38 -1.47
N ARG A 78 -11.83 4.01 -0.50
CA ARG A 78 -12.10 5.44 -0.50
C ARG A 78 -11.02 6.16 0.28
N ILE A 79 -10.61 7.32 -0.19
CA ILE A 79 -9.56 8.11 0.46
C ILE A 79 -10.21 9.03 1.49
N SER A 80 -9.61 9.12 2.67
CA SER A 80 -10.10 10.03 3.72
C SER A 80 -9.99 11.50 3.28
N ASP A 81 -11.05 12.27 3.51
CA ASP A 81 -11.03 13.72 3.35
C ASP A 81 -10.46 14.44 4.59
N LYS A 82 -10.41 13.74 5.72
CA LYS A 82 -9.92 14.28 6.98
C LYS A 82 -8.43 14.06 7.12
N PRO A 83 -7.69 15.04 7.67
CA PRO A 83 -6.30 14.84 8.08
C PRO A 83 -6.21 13.71 9.11
N SER A 84 -5.15 12.93 9.04
CA SER A 84 -4.84 11.94 10.06
C SER A 84 -4.51 12.60 11.40
N SER A 85 -4.76 11.92 12.51
CA SER A 85 -4.42 12.36 13.86
C SER A 85 -3.54 11.35 14.59
N LYS A 86 -2.75 11.83 15.56
CA LYS A 86 -1.99 10.95 16.46
C LYS A 86 -2.95 10.07 17.26
N LEU A 87 -2.52 8.84 17.57
CA LEU A 87 -3.28 7.79 18.27
C LEU A 87 -4.50 7.27 17.49
N GLN A 88 -4.71 7.73 16.24
CA GLN A 88 -5.75 7.18 15.38
C GLN A 88 -5.46 5.71 15.09
N LYS A 89 -6.44 4.84 15.32
CA LYS A 89 -6.34 3.40 15.07
C LYS A 89 -6.36 3.10 13.58
N ILE A 90 -5.46 2.23 13.16
CA ILE A 90 -5.27 1.87 11.75
C ILE A 90 -5.19 0.37 11.53
N ILE A 91 -5.49 -0.05 10.32
CA ILE A 91 -5.20 -1.37 9.78
C ILE A 91 -4.36 -1.17 8.52
N ALA A 92 -3.21 -1.84 8.45
CA ALA A 92 -2.42 -1.96 7.23
C ALA A 92 -2.63 -3.33 6.61
N ALA A 93 -2.73 -3.40 5.28
CA ALA A 93 -2.93 -4.65 4.55
C ALA A 93 -1.89 -4.78 3.42
N GLY A 94 -1.42 -6.01 3.17
CA GLY A 94 -0.46 -6.27 2.11
C GLY A 94 -0.04 -7.73 2.00
N TYR A 95 0.90 -7.98 1.09
CA TYR A 95 1.46 -9.29 0.79
C TYR A 95 2.93 -9.36 1.18
N PRO A 96 3.24 -9.47 2.50
CA PRO A 96 4.63 -9.54 2.96
C PRO A 96 5.32 -10.77 2.38
N PHE A 97 6.55 -10.56 1.89
CA PHE A 97 7.37 -11.59 1.24
C PHE A 97 6.74 -12.24 0.00
N GLY A 98 5.69 -11.62 -0.57
CA GLY A 98 5.01 -12.09 -1.77
C GLY A 98 4.46 -13.50 -1.63
N LYS A 99 4.38 -14.22 -2.74
CA LYS A 99 3.89 -15.61 -2.78
C LYS A 99 4.77 -16.64 -2.07
N TYR A 100 5.98 -16.26 -1.66
CA TYR A 100 6.87 -17.15 -0.92
C TYR A 100 6.32 -17.57 0.44
N LEU A 101 5.63 -16.64 1.12
CA LEU A 101 5.10 -16.92 2.45
C LEU A 101 3.69 -17.50 2.40
N SER A 102 2.81 -16.90 1.58
CA SER A 102 1.40 -17.28 1.45
C SER A 102 0.73 -16.42 0.37
N ASP A 103 -0.23 -16.98 -0.35
CA ASP A 103 -1.10 -16.24 -1.28
C ASP A 103 -2.16 -15.40 -0.56
N ASP A 104 -2.23 -15.48 0.78
CA ASP A 104 -3.23 -14.82 1.61
C ASP A 104 -2.82 -13.39 1.99
N LEU A 105 -3.76 -12.44 1.95
CA LEU A 105 -3.57 -11.08 2.38
C LEU A 105 -3.33 -11.04 3.90
N LYS A 106 -2.29 -10.30 4.32
CA LYS A 106 -1.98 -10.12 5.74
C LYS A 106 -2.41 -8.76 6.24
N PHE A 107 -2.95 -8.76 7.46
CA PHE A 107 -3.35 -7.56 8.18
C PHE A 107 -2.46 -7.32 9.39
N THR A 108 -2.10 -6.07 9.60
CA THR A 108 -1.51 -5.61 10.85
C THR A 108 -2.27 -4.39 11.35
N SER A 109 -2.52 -4.33 12.66
CA SER A 109 -3.17 -3.17 13.28
C SER A 109 -2.19 -2.42 14.17
N GLY A 110 -2.47 -1.14 14.35
CA GLY A 110 -1.68 -0.25 15.18
C GLY A 110 -2.32 1.13 15.25
N ILE A 111 -1.48 2.14 15.53
CA ILE A 111 -1.87 3.54 15.61
C ILE A 111 -0.92 4.42 14.80
N ILE A 112 -1.33 5.63 14.54
CA ILE A 112 -0.45 6.69 14.04
C ILE A 112 0.33 7.26 15.23
N SER A 113 1.64 6.97 15.27
CA SER A 113 2.53 7.41 16.36
C SER A 113 3.03 8.83 16.16
N SER A 114 3.27 9.26 14.90
CA SER A 114 3.69 10.63 14.57
C SER A 114 3.12 11.08 13.23
N LEU A 115 2.87 12.39 13.10
CA LEU A 115 2.47 12.99 11.82
C LEU A 115 3.66 13.46 10.97
N LYS A 116 4.86 13.04 11.33
CA LYS A 116 6.09 13.27 10.57
C LYS A 116 6.84 11.96 10.40
N GLY A 117 7.51 11.84 9.26
CA GLY A 117 8.42 10.74 8.96
C GLY A 117 9.83 10.98 9.52
N LEU A 118 10.79 10.18 9.03
CA LEU A 118 12.20 10.31 9.38
C LEU A 118 12.72 11.70 9.00
N ASN A 119 13.55 12.30 9.85
CA ASN A 119 14.12 13.66 9.66
C ASN A 119 13.03 14.73 9.45
N ASP A 120 11.93 14.64 10.18
CA ASP A 120 10.79 15.56 10.08
C ASP A 120 10.10 15.61 8.71
N ASP A 121 10.24 14.55 7.91
CA ASP A 121 9.57 14.44 6.62
C ASP A 121 8.05 14.64 6.77
N SER A 122 7.55 15.74 6.24
CA SER A 122 6.14 16.12 6.30
C SER A 122 5.24 15.32 5.35
N THR A 123 5.81 14.57 4.40
CA THR A 123 5.07 13.76 3.43
C THR A 123 4.62 12.43 4.01
N ARG A 124 5.24 11.99 5.10
CA ARG A 124 5.00 10.70 5.74
C ARG A 124 4.46 10.85 7.14
N MET A 125 3.82 9.79 7.62
CA MET A 125 3.45 9.59 9.01
C MET A 125 4.10 8.32 9.53
N GLN A 126 4.46 8.31 10.81
CA GLN A 126 4.98 7.13 11.50
C GLN A 126 3.81 6.32 12.06
N ILE A 127 3.89 5.01 11.90
CA ILE A 127 2.92 4.04 12.43
C ILE A 127 3.66 2.94 13.19
N ASP A 128 2.99 2.32 14.15
CA ASP A 128 3.52 1.18 14.90
C ASP A 128 3.01 -0.18 14.39
N ALA A 129 2.07 -0.16 13.44
CA ALA A 129 1.67 -1.37 12.71
C ALA A 129 2.88 -2.01 12.02
N ALA A 130 3.10 -3.30 12.24
CA ALA A 130 4.24 -4.00 11.68
C ALA A 130 4.16 -4.07 10.15
N LEU A 131 5.21 -3.60 9.47
CA LEU A 131 5.37 -3.73 8.02
C LEU A 131 6.60 -4.58 7.71
N ASN A 132 6.49 -5.41 6.68
CA ASN A 132 7.57 -6.23 6.14
C ASN A 132 7.75 -5.94 4.65
N PRO A 133 8.89 -6.30 4.04
CA PRO A 133 9.07 -6.26 2.60
C PRO A 133 7.89 -6.94 1.88
N GLY A 134 7.31 -6.28 0.88
CA GLY A 134 6.08 -6.71 0.20
C GLY A 134 4.81 -5.98 0.67
N ASN A 135 4.79 -5.37 1.87
CA ASN A 135 3.69 -4.48 2.28
C ASN A 135 3.73 -3.12 1.58
N SER A 136 4.88 -2.73 0.99
CA SER A 136 5.02 -1.49 0.21
C SER A 136 3.93 -1.37 -0.85
N GLY A 137 3.30 -0.20 -0.91
CA GLY A 137 2.19 0.09 -1.81
C GLY A 137 0.81 -0.37 -1.30
N GLY A 138 0.76 -1.09 -0.19
CA GLY A 138 -0.49 -1.50 0.45
C GLY A 138 -1.21 -0.34 1.16
N PRO A 139 -2.54 -0.47 1.36
CA PRO A 139 -3.32 0.56 2.03
C PRO A 139 -3.11 0.55 3.54
N VAL A 140 -3.07 1.74 4.12
CA VAL A 140 -3.22 1.99 5.56
C VAL A 140 -4.55 2.69 5.74
N VAL A 141 -5.51 2.03 6.40
CA VAL A 141 -6.88 2.50 6.53
C VAL A 141 -7.24 2.82 7.98
N ASP A 142 -8.20 3.70 8.15
CA ASP A 142 -8.86 3.96 9.43
C ASP A 142 -9.67 2.73 9.87
N GLU A 143 -9.49 2.28 11.11
CA GLU A 143 -10.13 1.07 11.62
C GLU A 143 -11.65 1.17 11.70
N GLU A 144 -12.21 2.39 11.86
CA GLU A 144 -13.65 2.59 12.05
C GLU A 144 -14.40 2.82 10.73
N THR A 145 -13.77 3.43 9.73
CA THR A 145 -14.44 3.82 8.49
C THR A 145 -13.96 3.02 7.27
N GLY A 146 -12.78 2.40 7.36
CA GLY A 146 -12.12 1.73 6.24
C GLY A 146 -11.57 2.70 5.16
N ASN A 147 -11.58 4.01 5.42
CA ASN A 147 -11.01 4.98 4.49
C ASN A 147 -9.48 4.97 4.54
N VAL A 148 -8.85 5.12 3.39
CA VAL A 148 -7.39 5.17 3.27
C VAL A 148 -6.87 6.46 3.91
N LEU A 149 -6.00 6.28 4.90
CA LEU A 149 -5.24 7.33 5.56
C LEU A 149 -3.83 7.47 5.00
N GLY A 150 -3.33 6.44 4.32
CA GLY A 150 -2.00 6.45 3.72
C GLY A 150 -1.67 5.21 2.91
N VAL A 151 -0.46 5.23 2.34
CA VAL A 151 0.13 4.11 1.59
C VAL A 151 1.35 3.61 2.34
N ALA A 152 1.39 2.33 2.68
CA ALA A 152 2.48 1.70 3.42
C ALA A 152 3.81 1.80 2.65
N VAL A 153 4.89 2.12 3.36
CA VAL A 153 6.26 2.10 2.84
C VAL A 153 7.07 1.19 3.76
N SER A 154 7.40 0.00 3.28
CA SER A 154 8.29 -0.93 3.97
C SER A 154 9.71 -0.81 3.43
N GLY A 155 10.73 -0.87 4.28
CA GLY A 155 12.10 -0.89 3.78
C GLY A 155 13.10 0.05 4.46
N LEU A 156 12.70 0.77 5.52
CA LEU A 156 13.71 1.39 6.37
C LEU A 156 14.35 0.30 7.22
N SER A 157 15.68 0.23 7.15
CA SER A 157 16.49 -0.81 7.79
C SER A 157 16.06 -1.12 9.23
N LYS A 158 15.52 -2.31 9.46
CA LYS A 158 15.17 -2.84 10.79
C LYS A 158 16.40 -3.00 11.72
N SER A 159 17.60 -2.71 11.24
CA SER A 159 18.85 -2.92 12.02
C SER A 159 19.04 -1.91 13.15
N LYS A 160 18.22 -0.86 13.24
CA LYS A 160 18.39 0.20 14.25
C LYS A 160 17.15 0.57 15.06
N THR A 161 15.93 0.13 14.65
CA THR A 161 14.70 0.54 15.34
C THR A 161 13.63 -0.52 15.25
N GLU A 162 13.16 -1.02 16.41
CA GLU A 162 11.97 -1.86 16.49
C GLU A 162 10.71 -0.99 16.38
N ALA A 163 9.66 -1.50 15.69
CA ALA A 163 8.32 -0.89 15.60
C ALA A 163 8.23 0.53 14.98
N ILE A 164 9.21 0.95 14.16
CA ILE A 164 9.11 2.20 13.41
C ILE A 164 8.85 1.88 11.93
N ASN A 165 7.64 2.17 11.49
CA ASN A 165 7.22 2.02 10.11
C ASN A 165 6.59 3.33 9.62
N TYR A 166 6.50 3.51 8.32
CA TYR A 166 6.00 4.75 7.73
C TYR A 166 4.92 4.50 6.69
N ALA A 167 4.06 5.50 6.53
CA ALA A 167 3.10 5.55 5.44
C ALA A 167 3.09 6.94 4.80
N ILE A 168 2.94 7.01 3.49
CA ILE A 168 2.69 8.25 2.76
C ILE A 168 1.31 8.75 3.17
N LYS A 169 1.19 10.04 3.50
CA LYS A 169 -0.07 10.61 3.99
C LYS A 169 -1.18 10.56 2.94
N GLY A 170 -2.39 10.20 3.36
CA GLY A 170 -3.57 10.12 2.50
C GLY A 170 -3.94 11.44 1.83
N ILE A 171 -3.66 12.59 2.43
CA ILE A 171 -3.89 13.89 1.81
C ILE A 171 -3.02 14.11 0.56
N LEU A 172 -1.78 13.61 0.55
CA LEU A 172 -0.89 13.67 -0.60
C LEU A 172 -1.32 12.67 -1.68
N LEU A 173 -1.72 11.45 -1.28
CA LEU A 173 -2.34 10.48 -2.17
C LEU A 173 -3.59 11.09 -2.84
N LYS A 174 -4.45 11.76 -2.07
CA LYS A 174 -5.64 12.44 -2.59
C LYS A 174 -5.27 13.49 -3.64
N SER A 175 -4.31 14.35 -3.35
CA SER A 175 -3.83 15.37 -4.28
C SER A 175 -3.26 14.75 -5.56
N PHE A 176 -2.47 13.69 -5.44
CA PHE A 176 -1.92 12.96 -6.58
C PHE A 176 -3.02 12.33 -7.45
N LEU A 177 -4.05 11.73 -6.85
CA LEU A 177 -5.17 11.15 -7.59
C LEU A 177 -6.02 12.21 -8.31
N LEU A 178 -6.32 13.33 -7.64
CA LEU A 178 -7.09 14.43 -8.24
C LEU A 178 -6.35 15.08 -9.41
N SER A 179 -5.04 15.31 -9.30
CA SER A 179 -4.23 15.85 -10.41
C SER A 179 -4.17 14.90 -11.62
N ASN A 180 -4.43 13.61 -11.41
CA ASN A 180 -4.55 12.62 -12.48
C ASN A 180 -6.01 12.28 -12.85
N GLN A 181 -6.96 13.14 -12.50
CA GLN A 181 -8.38 13.05 -12.88
C GLN A 181 -9.09 11.78 -12.39
N VAL A 182 -8.63 11.19 -11.28
CA VAL A 182 -9.33 10.08 -10.64
C VAL A 182 -10.44 10.63 -9.76
N GLU A 183 -11.67 10.23 -10.03
CA GLU A 183 -12.82 10.58 -9.20
C GLU A 183 -12.72 9.90 -7.84
N LEU A 184 -12.79 10.69 -6.78
CA LEU A 184 -12.70 10.20 -5.40
C LEU A 184 -14.07 10.15 -4.74
N ARG A 185 -14.21 9.21 -3.83
CA ARG A 185 -15.38 9.09 -2.95
C ARG A 185 -14.91 8.85 -1.52
N GLU A 186 -15.67 9.28 -0.54
CA GLU A 186 -15.45 9.07 0.88
C GLU A 186 -16.57 8.21 1.47
N ASN A 187 -16.24 7.41 2.47
CA ASN A 187 -17.23 6.80 3.34
C ASN A 187 -17.28 7.62 4.65
N LYS A 188 -18.44 8.20 4.96
CA LYS A 188 -18.64 8.99 6.18
C LYS A 188 -19.13 8.15 7.37
N ASN A 189 -19.56 6.92 7.10
CA ASN A 189 -20.15 6.06 8.11
C ASN A 189 -19.09 5.15 8.73
N LYS A 190 -19.22 4.91 10.03
CA LYS A 190 -18.50 3.82 10.69
C LYS A 190 -19.03 2.47 10.18
N ILE A 191 -18.12 1.53 10.02
CA ILE A 191 -18.42 0.17 9.60
C ILE A 191 -17.77 -0.82 10.57
N SER A 192 -18.24 -2.04 10.60
CA SER A 192 -17.64 -3.08 11.44
C SER A 192 -16.23 -3.44 10.96
N ARG A 193 -15.39 -3.88 11.88
CA ARG A 193 -14.01 -4.32 11.57
C ARG A 193 -14.00 -5.47 10.54
N ASP A 194 -14.96 -6.39 10.61
CA ASP A 194 -15.12 -7.47 9.63
C ASP A 194 -15.41 -6.92 8.23
N LYS A 195 -16.20 -5.85 8.14
CA LYS A 195 -16.49 -5.19 6.86
C LYS A 195 -15.25 -4.45 6.33
N VAL A 196 -14.43 -3.87 7.21
CA VAL A 196 -13.12 -3.30 6.82
C VAL A 196 -12.23 -4.40 6.25
N ALA A 197 -12.08 -5.53 6.95
CA ALA A 197 -11.28 -6.66 6.51
C ALA A 197 -11.75 -7.18 5.14
N LYS A 198 -13.05 -7.44 4.98
CA LYS A 198 -13.63 -7.89 3.70
C LYS A 198 -13.37 -6.91 2.55
N ASN A 199 -13.50 -5.59 2.80
CA ASN A 199 -13.21 -4.57 1.79
C ASN A 199 -11.73 -4.62 1.38
N LEU A 200 -10.83 -4.77 2.34
CA LEU A 200 -9.39 -4.87 2.09
C LEU A 200 -9.04 -6.14 1.29
N GLU A 201 -9.61 -7.30 1.63
CA GLU A 201 -9.45 -8.56 0.89
C GLU A 201 -9.90 -8.44 -0.57
N GLU A 202 -11.01 -7.75 -0.81
CA GLU A 202 -11.54 -7.57 -2.15
C GLU A 202 -10.75 -6.57 -3.00
N THR A 203 -10.03 -5.64 -2.38
CA THR A 203 -9.46 -4.48 -3.08
C THR A 203 -7.94 -4.40 -3.07
N THR A 204 -7.26 -5.14 -2.18
CA THR A 204 -5.79 -5.17 -2.09
C THR A 204 -5.25 -6.34 -2.88
N LEU A 205 -4.15 -6.13 -3.60
CA LEU A 205 -3.62 -7.05 -4.57
C LEU A 205 -2.10 -7.19 -4.44
N TYR A 206 -1.58 -8.36 -4.77
CA TYR A 206 -0.17 -8.56 -5.03
C TYR A 206 0.19 -7.98 -6.40
N ILE A 207 1.28 -7.19 -6.46
CA ILE A 207 1.83 -6.60 -7.68
C ILE A 207 3.29 -7.00 -7.84
N PHE A 208 3.71 -7.24 -9.07
CA PHE A 208 5.07 -7.66 -9.38
C PHE A 208 5.50 -7.23 -10.78
N CYS A 209 6.83 -7.13 -10.96
CA CYS A 209 7.50 -6.97 -12.25
C CYS A 209 8.06 -8.32 -12.71
N ASN A 210 8.05 -8.54 -14.00
CA ASN A 210 8.77 -9.67 -14.62
C ASN A 210 10.19 -9.26 -14.95
#